data_434d78e3fd1c7b3cc8d76be344db3613
#
_entry.id   434d78e3fd1c7b3cc8d76be344db3613
#
_cell.length_a   1.000
_cell.length_b   1.000
_cell.length_c   1.000
_cell.angle_alpha   90.00
_cell.angle_beta   90.00
_cell.angle_gamma   90.00
#
_symmetry.space_group_name_H-M   'P 1'
#
loop_
_entity.id
_entity.type
_entity.pdbx_description
1 polymer ?
#
loop_
_entity_poly.entity_id
_entity_poly.type
_entity_poly.pdbx_seq_one_letter_code
_entity_poly.pdbx_strand_id
1 'polypeptide(L)'
;MSSNFKKIVATTTASLCMLVLTQVSTAQSGSRSSGFQTQQIIPSQAVQQSYGQTYQPQQSYAQPYQTQPTQQSQVARVGFDQYDHRGFDSLLQKYVDQRGNVDYVTWQSNSQDRSVLLNYLLGMSSVDTSLQASRQSEMAFWINAYNALTLEGILQLYPTKSIKDHAPDPSGYNIWDDFKLPVGGQEYSLNDIEHKVLRKMGDARIHFAIVCASKGCPQLAQRAYFAESLDQQLSNSARLFFQTPEKFSYDLQRGQLGLSPIIQWFGEDFGRTDGERLQYLSQFMPAGAAQLAASGSAGITYLDYDWSLNLAPAGSVVAVQSFRPQGAVTGQVLPAQNVVQQGSATRGQVGTYPPIQPQRSCTQGR
;
A
#
# COMPACT_ATOMS: atom_id res chain seq x y z
N MET A 1 -35.69 -10.52 -33.12
CA MET A 1 -35.97 -9.10 -33.10
C MET A 1 -34.84 -8.47 -32.33
N SER A 2 -33.71 -8.20 -32.94
CA SER A 2 -33.32 -7.03 -33.69
C SER A 2 -33.34 -5.79 -32.80
N SER A 3 -32.21 -5.31 -32.46
CA SER A 3 -31.44 -4.23 -33.09
C SER A 3 -31.10 -3.11 -32.09
N ASN A 4 -29.82 -2.77 -32.08
CA ASN A 4 -29.27 -1.42 -31.86
C ASN A 4 -29.16 -0.84 -30.44
N PHE A 5 -27.99 -0.98 -29.87
CA PHE A 5 -27.27 0.16 -29.31
C PHE A 5 -25.76 0.03 -29.59
N LYS A 6 -25.34 0.52 -30.74
CA LYS A 6 -23.96 0.89 -31.05
C LYS A 6 -23.83 2.40 -30.87
N LYS A 7 -22.68 2.83 -30.37
CA LYS A 7 -22.10 4.19 -30.32
C LYS A 7 -22.52 5.06 -29.14
N ILE A 8 -21.60 5.18 -28.16
CA ILE A 8 -20.83 6.43 -27.98
C ILE A 8 -19.55 6.03 -27.25
N VAL A 9 -18.47 5.83 -28.03
CA VAL A 9 -17.10 5.97 -27.54
C VAL A 9 -16.67 7.34 -27.99
N ALA A 10 -16.53 8.26 -27.06
CA ALA A 10 -15.90 9.55 -27.30
C ALA A 10 -15.07 9.90 -26.05
N THR A 11 -13.78 9.69 -26.15
CA THR A 11 -12.70 10.59 -25.72
C THR A 11 -12.96 11.48 -24.51
N THR A 12 -12.42 11.09 -23.37
CA THR A 12 -11.97 12.03 -22.32
C THR A 12 -10.67 11.58 -21.71
N THR A 13 -9.62 11.61 -22.49
CA THR A 13 -8.24 11.80 -22.01
C THR A 13 -8.05 13.32 -21.90
N ALA A 14 -7.91 13.81 -20.70
CA ALA A 14 -7.44 15.13 -20.27
C ALA A 14 -8.46 15.82 -19.34
N SER A 15 -8.40 15.52 -18.04
CA SER A 15 -8.71 16.51 -17.00
C SER A 15 -8.35 15.96 -15.61
N LEU A 16 -7.09 15.89 -15.32
CA LEU A 16 -6.59 15.79 -13.95
C LEU A 16 -5.57 16.90 -13.72
N CYS A 17 -5.99 18.14 -14.03
CA CYS A 17 -5.27 19.33 -13.62
C CYS A 17 -6.25 20.51 -13.64
N MET A 18 -6.52 21.09 -12.49
CA MET A 18 -7.30 22.29 -12.18
C MET A 18 -8.64 22.02 -11.50
N LEU A 19 -8.58 22.02 -10.18
CA LEU A 19 -9.62 22.57 -9.33
C LEU A 19 -9.04 22.89 -7.94
N VAL A 20 -8.20 23.91 -7.91
CA VAL A 20 -7.96 24.74 -6.72
C VAL A 20 -8.22 26.16 -7.19
N LEU A 21 -9.37 26.71 -6.86
CA LEU A 21 -9.58 28.13 -6.57
C LEU A 21 -11.07 28.42 -6.34
N THR A 22 -11.31 29.03 -5.18
CA THR A 22 -12.44 29.88 -4.81
C THR A 22 -13.74 29.25 -4.38
N GLN A 23 -13.88 29.16 -3.05
CA GLN A 23 -15.16 29.51 -2.41
C GLN A 23 -14.92 30.67 -1.46
N VAL A 24 -15.33 31.83 -1.88
CA VAL A 24 -15.51 33.02 -1.04
C VAL A 24 -16.87 32.91 -0.38
N SER A 25 -16.89 32.76 0.93
CA SER A 25 -18.07 32.76 1.79
C SER A 25 -18.54 34.20 1.98
N THR A 26 -19.74 34.48 1.55
CA THR A 26 -20.49 35.69 1.94
C THR A 26 -21.12 35.46 3.32
N ALA A 27 -20.66 36.17 4.33
CA ALA A 27 -21.38 36.36 5.58
C ALA A 27 -21.82 37.82 5.68
N GLN A 28 -23.13 38.02 5.82
CA GLN A 28 -23.76 39.34 6.03
C GLN A 28 -23.73 39.79 7.50
N SER A 29 -23.38 41.02 7.64
CA SER A 29 -23.84 42.10 8.52
C SER A 29 -24.00 41.92 10.01
N GLY A 30 -23.26 42.77 10.73
CA GLY A 30 -23.51 43.19 12.10
C GLY A 30 -22.67 44.43 12.41
N SER A 31 -23.30 45.58 12.35
CA SER A 31 -22.74 46.92 12.56
C SER A 31 -22.14 47.14 13.93
N ARG A 32 -20.94 47.75 14.03
CA ARG A 32 -20.60 48.79 15.03
C ARG A 32 -19.44 49.64 14.55
N SER A 33 -19.71 50.94 14.54
CA SER A 33 -18.84 52.06 14.21
C SER A 33 -17.67 52.20 15.18
N SER A 34 -16.44 52.40 14.64
CA SER A 34 -15.41 53.28 15.22
C SER A 34 -14.44 53.65 14.08
N GLY A 35 -14.25 54.98 13.90
CA GLY A 35 -13.55 55.59 12.79
C GLY A 35 -12.06 55.27 12.75
N PHE A 36 -11.58 55.12 11.54
CA PHE A 36 -10.19 55.33 11.20
C PHE A 36 -10.08 56.01 9.83
N GLN A 37 -9.14 56.92 9.76
CA GLN A 37 -8.87 57.89 8.72
C GLN A 37 -8.62 57.25 7.35
N THR A 38 -9.23 57.87 6.36
CA THR A 38 -8.99 57.67 4.93
C THR A 38 -7.60 58.16 4.55
N GLN A 39 -6.67 57.28 4.21
CA GLN A 39 -5.51 57.64 3.41
C GLN A 39 -5.87 57.52 1.94
N GLN A 40 -5.82 58.65 1.25
CA GLN A 40 -5.98 58.72 -0.19
C GLN A 40 -4.83 58.02 -0.91
N ILE A 41 -5.15 57.05 -1.72
CA ILE A 41 -4.20 56.43 -2.66
C ILE A 41 -4.17 57.30 -3.92
N ILE A 42 -3.02 57.91 -4.18
CA ILE A 42 -2.75 58.67 -5.41
C ILE A 42 -2.54 57.67 -6.55
N PRO A 43 -3.21 57.76 -7.68
CA PRO A 43 -2.90 56.90 -8.83
C PRO A 43 -1.59 57.43 -9.49
N SER A 44 -0.56 56.62 -9.53
CA SER A 44 0.67 56.89 -10.26
C SER A 44 0.41 56.77 -11.77
N GLN A 45 0.34 57.92 -12.46
CA GLN A 45 0.45 58.04 -13.91
C GLN A 45 1.90 57.76 -14.34
N ALA A 46 2.27 56.56 -14.59
CA ALA A 46 3.59 56.21 -15.15
C ALA A 46 3.64 54.85 -15.88
N VAL A 47 2.62 54.53 -16.66
CA VAL A 47 2.71 53.39 -17.62
C VAL A 47 1.92 53.72 -18.89
N GLN A 48 2.23 54.84 -19.53
CA GLN A 48 1.67 55.16 -20.84
C GLN A 48 2.63 55.93 -21.76
N GLN A 49 3.91 55.59 -21.78
CA GLN A 49 4.84 56.08 -22.81
C GLN A 49 5.89 55.02 -23.13
N SER A 50 5.56 54.01 -23.89
CA SER A 50 6.54 53.22 -24.69
C SER A 50 5.86 52.32 -25.73
N TYR A 51 4.90 52.80 -26.46
CA TYR A 51 4.47 52.13 -27.71
C TYR A 51 4.60 53.14 -28.87
N GLY A 52 5.79 53.21 -29.43
CA GLY A 52 6.05 54.04 -30.58
C GLY A 52 7.48 53.89 -31.08
N GLN A 53 7.93 52.70 -31.35
CA GLN A 53 9.07 52.47 -32.23
C GLN A 53 8.70 51.40 -33.27
N THR A 54 8.64 51.86 -34.51
CA THR A 54 8.50 51.06 -35.72
C THR A 54 9.62 50.06 -35.84
N TYR A 55 9.32 48.79 -35.78
CA TYR A 55 10.22 47.67 -35.97
C TYR A 55 10.50 47.55 -37.48
N GLN A 56 11.75 47.82 -37.89
CA GLN A 56 12.26 47.41 -39.20
C GLN A 56 12.71 45.97 -39.13
N PRO A 57 12.31 45.07 -40.02
CA PRO A 57 12.75 43.69 -40.00
C PRO A 57 14.19 43.62 -40.55
N GLN A 58 15.16 43.34 -39.67
CA GLN A 58 16.47 42.87 -40.10
C GLN A 58 16.35 41.42 -40.63
N GLN A 59 16.67 41.25 -41.88
CA GLN A 59 16.89 39.92 -42.47
C GLN A 59 18.12 39.28 -41.81
N SER A 60 17.92 38.46 -40.79
CA SER A 60 18.94 37.55 -40.30
C SER A 60 18.83 36.23 -41.08
N TYR A 61 19.87 35.91 -41.81
CA TYR A 61 20.06 34.58 -42.42
C TYR A 61 20.01 33.53 -41.31
N ALA A 62 18.94 32.74 -41.27
CA ALA A 62 18.80 31.59 -40.39
C ALA A 62 19.82 30.54 -40.84
N GLN A 63 20.86 30.35 -40.02
CA GLN A 63 21.69 29.15 -40.12
C GLN A 63 20.78 27.93 -39.78
N PRO A 64 20.86 26.84 -40.53
CA PRO A 64 20.11 25.65 -40.19
C PRO A 64 20.60 25.13 -38.85
N TYR A 65 19.70 25.17 -37.88
CA TYR A 65 19.92 24.50 -36.60
C TYR A 65 20.12 23.02 -36.90
N GLN A 66 21.35 22.55 -36.74
CA GLN A 66 21.60 21.13 -36.60
C GLN A 66 20.94 20.70 -35.31
N THR A 67 19.78 20.06 -35.40
CA THR A 67 19.18 19.33 -34.30
C THR A 67 20.13 18.22 -33.91
N GLN A 68 20.94 18.45 -32.90
CA GLN A 68 21.59 17.34 -32.20
C GLN A 68 20.46 16.39 -31.75
N PRO A 69 20.59 15.08 -31.97
CA PRO A 69 19.63 14.14 -31.41
C PRO A 69 19.66 14.35 -29.92
N THR A 70 18.54 14.86 -29.39
CA THR A 70 18.27 14.89 -27.97
C THR A 70 18.46 13.45 -27.50
N GLN A 71 19.50 13.20 -26.71
CA GLN A 71 19.58 11.97 -25.93
C GLN A 71 18.27 11.90 -25.15
N GLN A 72 17.31 11.12 -25.64
CA GLN A 72 16.20 10.67 -24.84
C GLN A 72 16.85 10.05 -23.61
N SER A 73 16.74 10.73 -22.47
CA SER A 73 17.09 10.16 -21.18
C SER A 73 16.34 8.84 -21.13
N GLN A 74 17.06 7.73 -21.30
CA GLN A 74 16.48 6.41 -21.09
C GLN A 74 16.08 6.41 -19.62
N VAL A 75 14.79 6.60 -19.37
CA VAL A 75 14.23 6.38 -18.04
C VAL A 75 14.61 4.94 -17.69
N ALA A 76 15.44 4.80 -16.66
CA ALA A 76 15.90 3.48 -16.25
C ALA A 76 14.67 2.62 -16.00
N ARG A 77 14.56 1.51 -16.73
CA ARG A 77 13.45 0.56 -16.55
C ARG A 77 13.60 -0.09 -15.20
N VAL A 78 12.56 -0.01 -14.37
CA VAL A 78 12.53 -0.56 -13.01
C VAL A 78 11.66 -1.81 -13.04
N GLY A 79 12.24 -2.97 -12.75
CA GLY A 79 11.49 -4.22 -12.57
C GLY A 79 10.90 -4.32 -11.15
N PHE A 80 10.14 -5.39 -10.90
CA PHE A 80 9.54 -5.64 -9.58
C PHE A 80 10.60 -5.74 -8.46
N ASP A 81 11.80 -6.28 -8.75
CA ASP A 81 12.88 -6.43 -7.75
C ASP A 81 13.47 -5.08 -7.30
N GLN A 82 13.36 -4.03 -8.12
CA GLN A 82 13.93 -2.72 -7.84
C GLN A 82 12.88 -1.69 -7.40
N TYR A 83 11.60 -2.07 -7.35
CA TYR A 83 10.56 -1.13 -6.97
C TYR A 83 10.64 -0.76 -5.48
N ASP A 84 10.72 0.54 -5.19
CA ASP A 84 10.93 1.03 -3.82
C ASP A 84 9.62 1.13 -3.03
N HIS A 85 9.43 0.25 -2.04
CA HIS A 85 8.28 0.24 -1.15
C HIS A 85 8.43 1.10 0.12
N ARG A 86 9.61 1.71 0.37
CA ARG A 86 9.91 2.42 1.64
C ARG A 86 8.97 3.60 1.91
N GLY A 87 8.59 4.35 0.86
CA GLY A 87 7.64 5.45 1.01
C GLY A 87 6.28 4.96 1.53
N PHE A 88 5.74 3.90 0.94
CA PHE A 88 4.50 3.28 1.38
C PHE A 88 4.63 2.64 2.77
N ASP A 89 5.74 1.96 3.05
CA ASP A 89 6.05 1.39 4.36
C ASP A 89 6.00 2.45 5.48
N SER A 90 6.58 3.61 5.23
CA SER A 90 6.57 4.73 6.20
C SER A 90 5.16 5.27 6.45
N LEU A 91 4.31 5.31 5.42
CA LEU A 91 2.91 5.72 5.57
C LEU A 91 2.10 4.71 6.37
N LEU A 92 2.28 3.41 6.14
CA LEU A 92 1.63 2.36 6.91
C LEU A 92 2.01 2.43 8.40
N GLN A 93 3.29 2.61 8.72
CA GLN A 93 3.75 2.77 10.10
C GLN A 93 3.15 4.00 10.79
N LYS A 94 2.89 5.05 10.01
CA LYS A 94 2.36 6.32 10.54
C LYS A 94 0.85 6.29 10.76
N TYR A 95 0.10 5.64 9.90
CA TYR A 95 -1.36 5.76 9.84
C TYR A 95 -2.12 4.49 10.17
N VAL A 96 -1.45 3.36 10.34
CA VAL A 96 -2.07 2.08 10.67
C VAL A 96 -1.76 1.70 12.11
N ASP A 97 -2.81 1.41 12.91
CA ASP A 97 -2.63 0.95 14.28
C ASP A 97 -2.28 -0.55 14.37
N GLN A 98 -1.99 -1.03 15.58
CA GLN A 98 -1.64 -2.44 15.81
C GLN A 98 -2.77 -3.43 15.49
N ARG A 99 -4.01 -2.96 15.30
CA ARG A 99 -5.17 -3.77 14.92
C ARG A 99 -5.49 -3.69 13.43
N GLY A 100 -4.66 -2.97 12.65
CA GLY A 100 -4.87 -2.76 11.23
C GLY A 100 -5.95 -1.74 10.88
N ASN A 101 -6.36 -0.90 11.85
CA ASN A 101 -7.24 0.23 11.57
C ASN A 101 -6.42 1.42 11.08
N VAL A 102 -7.05 2.28 10.28
CA VAL A 102 -6.39 3.39 9.58
C VAL A 102 -6.91 4.73 10.08
N ASP A 103 -6.02 5.66 10.40
CA ASP A 103 -6.35 7.04 10.70
C ASP A 103 -6.58 7.83 9.40
N TYR A 104 -7.70 7.57 8.75
CA TYR A 104 -8.09 8.26 7.52
C TYR A 104 -8.25 9.76 7.72
N VAL A 105 -8.68 10.20 8.90
CA VAL A 105 -8.92 11.62 9.22
C VAL A 105 -7.63 12.42 9.12
N THR A 106 -6.61 11.95 9.86
CA THR A 106 -5.30 12.61 9.89
C THR A 106 -4.59 12.48 8.55
N TRP A 107 -4.67 11.29 7.92
CA TRP A 107 -4.01 11.05 6.63
C TRP A 107 -4.59 11.92 5.51
N GLN A 108 -5.92 11.99 5.39
CA GLN A 108 -6.57 12.82 4.37
C GLN A 108 -6.19 14.29 4.50
N SER A 109 -6.05 14.80 5.72
CA SER A 109 -5.70 16.21 5.98
C SER A 109 -4.21 16.54 5.72
N ASN A 110 -3.33 15.53 5.61
CA ASN A 110 -1.90 15.71 5.40
C ASN A 110 -1.56 15.66 3.90
N SER A 111 -1.45 16.83 3.27
CA SER A 111 -1.19 16.93 1.83
C SER A 111 0.17 16.36 1.41
N GLN A 112 1.19 16.44 2.28
CA GLN A 112 2.51 15.89 2.00
C GLN A 112 2.47 14.35 1.94
N ASP A 113 1.85 13.72 2.93
CA ASP A 113 1.75 12.26 2.97
C ASP A 113 0.77 11.72 1.91
N ARG A 114 -0.27 12.51 1.57
CA ARG A 114 -1.10 12.22 0.39
C ARG A 114 -0.27 12.21 -0.89
N SER A 115 0.63 13.17 -1.05
CA SER A 115 1.54 13.22 -2.20
C SER A 115 2.51 12.04 -2.23
N VAL A 116 2.99 11.56 -1.08
CA VAL A 116 3.85 10.36 -1.01
C VAL A 116 3.09 9.13 -1.51
N LEU A 117 1.83 8.93 -1.09
CA LEU A 117 1.01 7.80 -1.56
C LEU A 117 0.74 7.88 -3.06
N LEU A 118 0.35 9.06 -3.55
CA LEU A 118 0.10 9.28 -4.98
C LEU A 118 1.35 9.04 -5.83
N ASN A 119 2.50 9.56 -5.41
CA ASN A 119 3.77 9.36 -6.12
C ASN A 119 4.20 7.89 -6.11
N TYR A 120 3.95 7.16 -5.01
CA TYR A 120 4.17 5.73 -4.93
C TYR A 120 3.32 4.99 -5.97
N LEU A 121 2.00 5.27 -6.06
CA LEU A 121 1.11 4.65 -7.05
C LEU A 121 1.47 5.06 -8.49
N LEU A 122 1.74 6.34 -8.74
CA LEU A 122 2.14 6.83 -10.06
C LEU A 122 3.46 6.21 -10.54
N GLY A 123 4.41 5.98 -9.63
CA GLY A 123 5.67 5.31 -9.95
C GLY A 123 5.48 3.90 -10.52
N MET A 124 4.40 3.21 -10.18
CA MET A 124 4.09 1.87 -10.69
C MET A 124 3.84 1.85 -12.21
N SER A 125 3.44 2.97 -12.79
CA SER A 125 3.25 3.09 -14.25
C SER A 125 4.54 2.89 -15.05
N SER A 126 5.70 3.18 -14.43
CA SER A 126 7.04 3.05 -15.04
C SER A 126 7.66 1.65 -14.86
N VAL A 127 7.00 0.74 -14.14
CA VAL A 127 7.49 -0.62 -13.94
C VAL A 127 7.49 -1.39 -15.26
N ASP A 128 8.63 -1.98 -15.62
CA ASP A 128 8.74 -2.86 -16.76
C ASP A 128 8.45 -4.30 -16.34
N THR A 129 7.22 -4.74 -16.59
CA THR A 129 6.74 -6.09 -16.25
C THR A 129 7.38 -7.19 -17.10
N SER A 130 8.15 -6.85 -18.13
CA SER A 130 8.89 -7.81 -18.95
C SER A 130 10.25 -8.19 -18.37
N LEU A 131 10.77 -7.40 -17.42
CA LEU A 131 12.02 -7.72 -16.74
C LEU A 131 11.82 -8.92 -15.82
N GLN A 132 12.81 -9.83 -15.85
CA GLN A 132 12.79 -10.97 -14.95
C GLN A 132 12.89 -10.52 -13.49
N ALA A 133 12.00 -11.04 -12.66
CA ALA A 133 11.98 -10.77 -11.23
C ALA A 133 11.76 -12.06 -10.44
N SER A 134 12.06 -12.03 -9.16
CA SER A 134 11.71 -13.12 -8.27
C SER A 134 10.18 -13.15 -8.06
N ARG A 135 9.63 -14.35 -7.88
CA ARG A 135 8.21 -14.52 -7.55
C ARG A 135 7.83 -13.76 -6.26
N GLN A 136 8.76 -13.70 -5.32
CA GLN A 136 8.58 -12.98 -4.07
C GLN A 136 8.46 -11.46 -4.29
N SER A 137 9.31 -10.88 -5.12
CA SER A 137 9.24 -9.45 -5.44
C SER A 137 7.96 -9.10 -6.18
N GLU A 138 7.59 -9.91 -7.17
CA GLU A 138 6.34 -9.71 -7.91
C GLU A 138 5.12 -9.80 -6.99
N MET A 139 5.04 -10.81 -6.12
CA MET A 139 3.93 -10.97 -5.18
C MET A 139 3.88 -9.83 -4.15
N ALA A 140 5.02 -9.45 -3.57
CA ALA A 140 5.10 -8.32 -2.64
C ALA A 140 4.64 -7.01 -3.29
N PHE A 141 5.07 -6.76 -4.53
CA PHE A 141 4.66 -5.60 -5.31
C PHE A 141 3.13 -5.56 -5.48
N TRP A 142 2.51 -6.66 -5.93
CA TRP A 142 1.07 -6.68 -6.20
C TRP A 142 0.22 -6.62 -4.93
N ILE A 143 0.67 -7.20 -3.81
CA ILE A 143 0.00 -7.04 -2.50
C ILE A 143 0.05 -5.57 -2.06
N ASN A 144 1.21 -4.93 -2.15
CA ASN A 144 1.37 -3.52 -1.82
C ASN A 144 0.56 -2.62 -2.77
N ALA A 145 0.53 -2.94 -4.06
CA ALA A 145 -0.28 -2.22 -5.06
C ALA A 145 -1.77 -2.27 -4.72
N TYR A 146 -2.31 -3.44 -4.40
CA TYR A 146 -3.70 -3.61 -3.98
C TYR A 146 -4.03 -2.77 -2.74
N ASN A 147 -3.20 -2.91 -1.69
CA ASN A 147 -3.43 -2.20 -0.43
C ASN A 147 -3.30 -0.67 -0.60
N ALA A 148 -2.29 -0.21 -1.34
CA ALA A 148 -2.09 1.22 -1.60
C ALA A 148 -3.24 1.81 -2.44
N LEU A 149 -3.70 1.09 -3.48
CA LEU A 149 -4.82 1.49 -4.32
C LEU A 149 -6.12 1.56 -3.51
N THR A 150 -6.38 0.57 -2.65
CA THR A 150 -7.54 0.57 -1.75
C THR A 150 -7.51 1.77 -0.81
N LEU A 151 -6.35 2.05 -0.16
CA LEU A 151 -6.19 3.19 0.73
C LEU A 151 -6.41 4.52 0.02
N GLU A 152 -5.85 4.67 -1.19
CA GLU A 152 -6.04 5.88 -1.99
C GLU A 152 -7.51 6.06 -2.38
N GLY A 153 -8.19 4.99 -2.82
CA GLY A 153 -9.61 5.05 -3.14
C GLY A 153 -10.47 5.50 -1.96
N ILE A 154 -10.23 4.93 -0.77
CA ILE A 154 -10.95 5.36 0.44
C ILE A 154 -10.59 6.80 0.83
N LEU A 155 -9.33 7.20 0.76
CA LEU A 155 -8.92 8.57 1.07
C LEU A 155 -9.53 9.61 0.13
N GLN A 156 -9.80 9.27 -1.14
CA GLN A 156 -10.52 10.14 -2.08
C GLN A 156 -12.01 10.25 -1.74
N LEU A 157 -12.62 9.16 -1.26
CA LEU A 157 -14.05 9.06 -0.98
C LEU A 157 -14.40 9.39 0.49
N TYR A 158 -13.40 9.60 1.34
CA TYR A 158 -13.61 9.92 2.74
C TYR A 158 -14.23 11.33 2.91
N PRO A 159 -15.25 11.52 3.78
CA PRO A 159 -15.76 10.56 4.76
C PRO A 159 -16.73 9.53 4.15
N THR A 160 -16.46 8.25 4.42
CA THR A 160 -17.35 7.13 4.08
C THR A 160 -17.46 6.17 5.26
N LYS A 161 -18.53 5.36 5.30
CA LYS A 161 -18.75 4.36 6.36
C LYS A 161 -18.33 2.96 5.93
N SER A 162 -18.27 2.71 4.63
CA SER A 162 -17.97 1.39 4.06
C SER A 162 -17.49 1.54 2.62
N ILE A 163 -16.58 0.68 2.20
CA ILE A 163 -16.21 0.57 0.78
C ILE A 163 -17.42 0.15 -0.08
N LYS A 164 -18.37 -0.59 0.50
CA LYS A 164 -19.61 -1.01 -0.20
C LYS A 164 -20.53 0.14 -0.60
N ASP A 165 -20.40 1.31 0.04
CA ASP A 165 -21.15 2.50 -0.37
C ASP A 165 -20.77 2.97 -1.79
N HIS A 166 -19.66 2.41 -2.33
CA HIS A 166 -19.08 2.74 -3.63
C HIS A 166 -18.94 1.51 -4.55
N ALA A 167 -19.84 0.49 -4.40
CA ALA A 167 -19.66 -0.77 -5.11
C ALA A 167 -20.96 -1.61 -5.34
N PRO A 168 -21.71 -1.40 -6.40
CA PRO A 168 -21.81 -0.18 -7.18
C PRO A 168 -22.57 0.93 -6.44
N ASP A 169 -22.24 2.18 -6.70
CA ASP A 169 -23.01 3.31 -6.24
C ASP A 169 -24.22 3.58 -7.17
N PRO A 170 -25.09 4.57 -6.87
CA PRO A 170 -26.24 4.88 -7.71
C PRO A 170 -25.90 5.34 -9.13
N SER A 171 -24.65 5.75 -9.41
CA SER A 171 -24.18 6.08 -10.76
C SER A 171 -23.72 4.84 -11.54
N GLY A 172 -23.61 3.69 -10.88
CA GLY A 172 -23.07 2.46 -11.42
C GLY A 172 -21.55 2.30 -11.22
N TYR A 173 -20.87 3.28 -10.61
CA TYR A 173 -19.45 3.18 -10.29
C TYR A 173 -19.20 2.07 -9.26
N ASN A 174 -18.21 1.24 -9.54
CA ASN A 174 -17.76 0.16 -8.65
C ASN A 174 -16.27 0.32 -8.37
N ILE A 175 -15.91 0.70 -7.16
CA ILE A 175 -14.52 0.94 -6.76
C ILE A 175 -13.61 -0.29 -7.04
N TRP A 176 -14.13 -1.51 -6.96
CA TRP A 176 -13.34 -2.71 -7.23
C TRP A 176 -12.99 -2.91 -8.71
N ASP A 177 -13.81 -2.38 -9.64
CA ASP A 177 -13.63 -2.55 -11.08
C ASP A 177 -13.20 -1.27 -11.81
N ASP A 178 -13.66 -0.11 -11.32
CA ASP A 178 -13.52 1.16 -12.04
C ASP A 178 -12.36 2.02 -11.53
N PHE A 179 -11.93 1.84 -10.26
CA PHE A 179 -10.76 2.51 -9.72
C PHE A 179 -9.49 1.76 -10.12
N LYS A 180 -8.72 2.34 -11.05
CA LYS A 180 -7.62 1.64 -11.72
C LYS A 180 -6.26 2.25 -11.45
N LEU A 181 -5.25 1.38 -11.46
CA LEU A 181 -3.84 1.66 -11.30
C LEU A 181 -3.09 1.31 -12.59
N PRO A 182 -2.35 2.25 -13.20
CA PRO A 182 -1.47 1.92 -14.30
C PRO A 182 -0.20 1.22 -13.80
N VAL A 183 0.09 0.04 -14.35
CA VAL A 183 1.32 -0.72 -14.10
C VAL A 183 1.85 -1.23 -15.43
N GLY A 184 3.08 -0.88 -15.78
CA GLY A 184 3.73 -1.38 -17.00
C GLY A 184 2.96 -1.09 -18.30
N GLY A 185 2.24 0.04 -18.36
CA GLY A 185 1.44 0.43 -19.52
C GLY A 185 0.06 -0.22 -19.62
N GLN A 186 -0.35 -1.01 -18.61
CA GLN A 186 -1.69 -1.60 -18.50
C GLN A 186 -2.40 -1.06 -17.25
N GLU A 187 -3.74 -1.01 -17.30
CA GLU A 187 -4.55 -0.59 -16.17
C GLU A 187 -5.10 -1.81 -15.42
N TYR A 188 -4.98 -1.78 -14.09
CA TYR A 188 -5.45 -2.84 -13.21
C TYR A 188 -6.41 -2.27 -12.17
N SER A 189 -7.60 -2.86 -12.06
CA SER A 189 -8.51 -2.62 -10.95
C SER A 189 -8.14 -3.48 -9.74
N LEU A 190 -8.78 -3.24 -8.59
CA LEU A 190 -8.62 -4.11 -7.42
C LEU A 190 -8.98 -5.56 -7.75
N ASN A 191 -10.10 -5.79 -8.46
CA ASN A 191 -10.50 -7.11 -8.93
C ASN A 191 -9.49 -7.73 -9.90
N ASP A 192 -8.87 -6.93 -10.77
CA ASP A 192 -7.82 -7.43 -11.67
C ASP A 192 -6.59 -7.90 -10.88
N ILE A 193 -6.12 -7.09 -9.92
CA ILE A 193 -4.96 -7.43 -9.09
C ILE A 193 -5.24 -8.71 -8.29
N GLU A 194 -6.39 -8.82 -7.64
CA GLU A 194 -6.74 -9.99 -6.83
C GLU A 194 -6.95 -11.23 -7.70
N HIS A 195 -7.86 -11.18 -8.67
CA HIS A 195 -8.33 -12.38 -9.36
C HIS A 195 -7.48 -12.77 -10.58
N LYS A 196 -6.90 -11.80 -11.29
CA LYS A 196 -6.13 -12.08 -12.50
C LYS A 196 -4.62 -12.18 -12.26
N VAL A 197 -4.12 -11.64 -11.12
CA VAL A 197 -2.71 -11.67 -10.78
C VAL A 197 -2.46 -12.51 -9.53
N LEU A 198 -2.79 -12.00 -8.34
CA LEU A 198 -2.40 -12.61 -7.06
C LEU A 198 -2.92 -14.04 -6.87
N ARG A 199 -4.20 -14.31 -7.13
CA ARG A 199 -4.77 -15.67 -7.02
C ARG A 199 -4.09 -16.64 -7.98
N LYS A 200 -3.70 -16.20 -9.18
CA LYS A 200 -2.96 -17.04 -10.15
C LYS A 200 -1.53 -17.35 -9.73
N MET A 201 -0.98 -16.57 -8.81
CA MET A 201 0.30 -16.90 -8.19
C MET A 201 0.21 -18.09 -7.22
N GLY A 202 -0.99 -18.54 -6.84
CA GLY A 202 -1.21 -19.81 -6.15
C GLY A 202 -0.71 -19.85 -4.71
N ASP A 203 -0.68 -18.72 -3.99
CA ASP A 203 -0.42 -18.67 -2.54
C ASP A 203 -1.68 -18.13 -1.85
N ALA A 204 -2.46 -19.04 -1.24
CA ALA A 204 -3.72 -18.65 -0.61
C ALA A 204 -3.57 -17.68 0.57
N ARG A 205 -2.36 -17.49 1.11
CA ARG A 205 -2.10 -16.54 2.19
C ARG A 205 -2.31 -15.08 1.76
N ILE A 206 -2.40 -14.80 0.45
CA ILE A 206 -2.75 -13.47 -0.05
C ILE A 206 -4.07 -12.98 0.55
N HIS A 207 -5.04 -13.88 0.79
CA HIS A 207 -6.32 -13.56 1.40
C HIS A 207 -6.24 -13.11 2.85
N PHE A 208 -5.05 -13.18 3.47
CA PHE A 208 -4.75 -12.61 4.79
C PHE A 208 -3.86 -11.37 4.71
N ALA A 209 -3.50 -10.94 3.49
CA ALA A 209 -2.55 -9.85 3.23
C ALA A 209 -3.18 -8.65 2.50
N ILE A 210 -4.11 -8.90 1.58
CA ILE A 210 -4.85 -7.84 0.88
C ILE A 210 -6.08 -7.41 1.69
N VAL A 211 -6.34 -6.09 1.74
CA VAL A 211 -7.35 -5.51 2.63
C VAL A 211 -8.26 -4.53 1.89
N CYS A 212 -9.55 -4.82 1.88
CA CYS A 212 -10.57 -3.99 1.25
C CYS A 212 -11.13 -2.87 2.15
N ALA A 213 -10.35 -2.39 3.11
CA ALA A 213 -10.70 -1.31 4.03
C ALA A 213 -11.92 -1.56 4.93
N SER A 214 -12.38 -2.81 5.10
CA SER A 214 -13.44 -3.15 6.05
C SER A 214 -12.88 -3.80 7.32
N LYS A 215 -13.62 -3.70 8.44
CA LYS A 215 -13.24 -4.37 9.70
C LYS A 215 -13.26 -5.89 9.58
N GLY A 216 -14.11 -6.45 8.73
CA GLY A 216 -14.16 -7.88 8.44
C GLY A 216 -12.95 -8.41 7.67
N CYS A 217 -12.19 -7.54 6.96
CA CYS A 217 -10.94 -7.90 6.30
C CYS A 217 -9.86 -8.39 7.28
N PRO A 218 -8.80 -9.04 6.80
CA PRO A 218 -7.58 -9.20 7.57
C PRO A 218 -7.07 -7.86 8.11
N GLN A 219 -6.23 -7.91 9.12
CA GLN A 219 -5.60 -6.70 9.63
C GLN A 219 -4.65 -6.14 8.58
N LEU A 220 -4.79 -4.87 8.22
CA LEU A 220 -3.82 -4.20 7.37
C LEU A 220 -2.47 -4.17 8.11
N ALA A 221 -1.43 -4.69 7.47
CA ALA A 221 -0.10 -4.69 8.05
C ALA A 221 0.43 -3.26 8.23
N GLN A 222 1.11 -2.99 9.35
CA GLN A 222 1.79 -1.70 9.59
C GLN A 222 3.07 -1.54 8.75
N ARG A 223 3.44 -2.55 7.98
CA ARG A 223 4.62 -2.59 7.12
C ARG A 223 4.23 -2.99 5.71
N ALA A 224 4.90 -2.43 4.72
CA ALA A 224 4.82 -2.94 3.36
C ALA A 224 5.36 -4.38 3.31
N TYR A 225 4.93 -5.14 2.32
CA TYR A 225 5.48 -6.46 2.02
C TYR A 225 6.79 -6.30 1.24
N PHE A 226 7.83 -7.05 1.65
CA PHE A 226 9.14 -7.04 1.02
C PHE A 226 9.53 -8.46 0.62
N ALA A 227 10.16 -8.61 -0.52
CA ALA A 227 10.53 -9.91 -1.10
C ALA A 227 11.30 -10.81 -0.12
N GLU A 228 12.29 -10.24 0.57
CA GLU A 228 13.18 -10.94 1.51
C GLU A 228 12.48 -11.46 2.76
N SER A 229 11.33 -10.90 3.12
CA SER A 229 10.55 -11.29 4.31
C SER A 229 9.13 -11.76 3.98
N LEU A 230 8.78 -11.87 2.69
CA LEU A 230 7.42 -12.11 2.24
C LEU A 230 6.78 -13.36 2.87
N ASP A 231 7.50 -14.47 2.88
CA ASP A 231 6.98 -15.73 3.42
C ASP A 231 6.63 -15.61 4.91
N GLN A 232 7.50 -14.96 5.68
CA GLN A 232 7.25 -14.69 7.10
C GLN A 232 6.11 -13.71 7.29
N GLN A 233 6.04 -12.64 6.49
CA GLN A 233 4.97 -11.64 6.57
C GLN A 233 3.61 -12.27 6.27
N LEU A 234 3.48 -13.05 5.21
CA LEU A 234 2.25 -13.76 4.85
C LEU A 234 1.82 -14.74 5.95
N SER A 235 2.75 -15.52 6.47
CA SER A 235 2.47 -16.47 7.56
C SER A 235 2.06 -15.77 8.85
N ASN A 236 2.66 -14.62 9.16
CA ASN A 236 2.29 -13.81 10.32
C ASN A 236 0.89 -13.21 10.16
N SER A 237 0.57 -12.67 8.97
CA SER A 237 -0.78 -12.14 8.67
C SER A 237 -1.85 -13.22 8.82
N ALA A 238 -1.58 -14.44 8.32
CA ALA A 238 -2.48 -15.57 8.50
C ALA A 238 -2.66 -15.95 9.98
N ARG A 239 -1.58 -16.07 10.76
CA ARG A 239 -1.69 -16.38 12.20
C ARG A 239 -2.46 -15.30 12.96
N LEU A 240 -2.20 -14.02 12.66
CA LEU A 240 -2.88 -12.90 13.27
C LEU A 240 -4.39 -12.92 12.98
N PHE A 241 -4.77 -13.29 11.74
CA PHE A 241 -6.16 -13.46 11.36
C PHE A 241 -6.86 -14.50 12.24
N PHE A 242 -6.24 -15.68 12.45
CA PHE A 242 -6.79 -16.75 13.29
C PHE A 242 -6.67 -16.51 14.80
N GLN A 243 -6.00 -15.44 15.22
CA GLN A 243 -5.97 -14.95 16.62
C GLN A 243 -7.01 -13.87 16.89
N THR A 244 -7.71 -13.37 15.87
CA THR A 244 -8.66 -12.27 15.98
C THR A 244 -10.08 -12.83 16.17
N PRO A 245 -10.73 -12.63 17.33
CA PRO A 245 -12.00 -13.27 17.66
C PRO A 245 -13.15 -12.94 16.70
N GLU A 246 -13.14 -11.76 16.09
CA GLU A 246 -14.14 -11.32 15.11
C GLU A 246 -14.00 -12.04 13.75
N LYS A 247 -12.90 -12.76 13.54
CA LYS A 247 -12.56 -13.43 12.28
C LYS A 247 -12.48 -14.95 12.42
N PHE A 248 -12.22 -15.41 13.65
CA PHE A 248 -12.09 -16.83 13.95
C PHE A 248 -12.48 -17.10 15.41
N SER A 249 -13.29 -18.14 15.60
CA SER A 249 -13.65 -18.66 16.92
C SER A 249 -13.64 -20.19 16.93
N TYR A 250 -13.55 -20.81 18.09
CA TYR A 250 -13.63 -22.27 18.21
C TYR A 250 -14.20 -22.69 19.55
N ASP A 251 -14.93 -23.82 19.53
CA ASP A 251 -15.46 -24.50 20.71
C ASP A 251 -15.01 -25.98 20.67
N LEU A 252 -14.00 -26.30 21.47
CA LEU A 252 -13.43 -27.66 21.50
C LEU A 252 -14.41 -28.69 22.10
N GLN A 253 -15.31 -28.26 22.99
CA GLN A 253 -16.28 -29.18 23.61
C GLN A 253 -17.35 -29.60 22.61
N ARG A 254 -17.77 -28.70 21.73
CA ARG A 254 -18.73 -28.96 20.67
C ARG A 254 -18.10 -29.40 19.34
N GLY A 255 -16.78 -29.37 19.25
CA GLY A 255 -16.07 -29.64 18.02
C GLY A 255 -16.38 -28.66 16.87
N GLN A 256 -16.58 -27.38 17.19
CA GLN A 256 -17.01 -26.36 16.24
C GLN A 256 -15.92 -25.33 15.97
N LEU A 257 -15.80 -24.90 14.69
CA LEU A 257 -14.99 -23.79 14.24
C LEU A 257 -15.89 -22.73 13.61
N GLY A 258 -15.78 -21.49 14.08
CA GLY A 258 -16.37 -20.31 13.46
C GLY A 258 -15.36 -19.64 12.56
N LEU A 259 -15.60 -19.67 11.24
CA LEU A 259 -14.70 -19.14 10.22
C LEU A 259 -15.22 -17.83 9.64
N SER A 260 -14.31 -16.90 9.29
CA SER A 260 -14.67 -15.72 8.51
C SER A 260 -15.26 -16.13 7.15
N PRO A 261 -16.24 -15.38 6.61
CA PRO A 261 -16.75 -15.57 5.26
C PRO A 261 -15.69 -15.53 4.16
N ILE A 262 -14.54 -14.93 4.37
CA ILE A 262 -13.39 -14.97 3.43
C ILE A 262 -13.02 -16.43 3.09
N ILE A 263 -13.02 -17.31 4.09
CA ILE A 263 -12.70 -18.73 3.86
C ILE A 263 -13.78 -19.43 3.02
N GLN A 264 -15.02 -18.97 3.08
CA GLN A 264 -16.10 -19.46 2.24
C GLN A 264 -15.98 -18.91 0.81
N TRP A 265 -15.78 -17.60 0.67
CA TRP A 265 -15.73 -16.93 -0.64
C TRP A 265 -14.57 -17.41 -1.50
N PHE A 266 -13.41 -17.64 -0.89
CA PHE A 266 -12.19 -18.06 -1.56
C PHE A 266 -11.79 -19.50 -1.24
N GLY A 267 -12.77 -20.32 -0.88
CA GLY A 267 -12.55 -21.69 -0.40
C GLY A 267 -11.70 -22.55 -1.32
N GLU A 268 -11.86 -22.41 -2.63
CA GLU A 268 -11.11 -23.16 -3.64
C GLU A 268 -9.59 -22.89 -3.61
N ASP A 269 -9.17 -21.70 -3.16
CA ASP A 269 -7.75 -21.35 -3.07
C ASP A 269 -7.08 -22.02 -1.85
N PHE A 270 -7.85 -22.40 -0.83
CA PHE A 270 -7.38 -23.10 0.36
C PHE A 270 -7.47 -24.63 0.25
N GLY A 271 -8.35 -25.15 -0.62
CA GLY A 271 -8.55 -26.56 -0.82
C GLY A 271 -9.88 -26.87 -1.52
N ARG A 272 -9.98 -28.02 -2.17
CA ARG A 272 -11.17 -28.43 -2.94
C ARG A 272 -12.32 -28.90 -2.04
N THR A 273 -11.99 -29.43 -0.86
CA THR A 273 -12.94 -29.90 0.13
C THR A 273 -12.75 -29.16 1.44
N ASP A 274 -13.76 -29.18 2.32
CA ASP A 274 -13.63 -28.56 3.65
C ASP A 274 -12.50 -29.20 4.47
N GLY A 275 -12.29 -30.51 4.34
CA GLY A 275 -11.18 -31.21 4.97
C GLY A 275 -9.82 -30.70 4.49
N GLU A 276 -9.62 -30.54 3.17
CA GLU A 276 -8.39 -29.97 2.61
C GLU A 276 -8.18 -28.53 3.07
N ARG A 277 -9.23 -27.70 3.10
CA ARG A 277 -9.21 -26.33 3.58
C ARG A 277 -8.78 -26.25 5.03
N LEU A 278 -9.43 -27.02 5.90
CA LEU A 278 -9.11 -27.08 7.33
C LEU A 278 -7.70 -27.59 7.56
N GLN A 279 -7.26 -28.61 6.83
CA GLN A 279 -5.89 -29.14 6.90
C GLN A 279 -4.87 -28.05 6.53
N TYR A 280 -5.09 -27.29 5.46
CA TYR A 280 -4.23 -26.17 5.06
C TYR A 280 -4.22 -25.06 6.11
N LEU A 281 -5.39 -24.67 6.60
CA LEU A 281 -5.55 -23.52 7.53
C LEU A 281 -5.09 -23.85 8.94
N SER A 282 -5.05 -25.14 9.35
CA SER A 282 -4.68 -25.58 10.70
C SER A 282 -3.30 -25.06 11.15
N GLN A 283 -2.36 -24.93 10.22
CA GLN A 283 -1.01 -24.43 10.50
C GLN A 283 -0.95 -22.99 11.03
N PHE A 284 -2.03 -22.21 10.85
CA PHE A 284 -2.13 -20.82 11.29
C PHE A 284 -3.01 -20.65 12.53
N MET A 285 -3.75 -21.69 12.92
CA MET A 285 -4.71 -21.65 14.02
C MET A 285 -4.03 -21.83 15.40
N PRO A 286 -4.66 -21.38 16.49
CA PRO A 286 -4.26 -21.78 17.84
C PRO A 286 -4.25 -23.31 18.02
N ALA A 287 -3.33 -23.83 18.83
CA ALA A 287 -3.01 -25.27 18.91
C ALA A 287 -4.26 -26.19 19.07
N GLY A 288 -5.19 -25.87 19.95
CA GLY A 288 -6.40 -26.70 20.15
C GLY A 288 -7.33 -26.69 18.92
N ALA A 289 -7.51 -25.53 18.29
CA ALA A 289 -8.28 -25.40 17.08
C ALA A 289 -7.58 -26.08 15.88
N ALA A 290 -6.24 -26.00 15.82
CA ALA A 290 -5.45 -26.67 14.79
C ALA A 290 -5.62 -28.18 14.82
N GLN A 291 -5.62 -28.79 16.01
CA GLN A 291 -5.85 -30.24 16.17
C GLN A 291 -7.27 -30.64 15.73
N LEU A 292 -8.28 -29.83 16.13
CA LEU A 292 -9.65 -30.05 15.70
C LEU A 292 -9.82 -29.91 14.17
N ALA A 293 -9.21 -28.88 13.57
CA ALA A 293 -9.24 -28.68 12.13
C ALA A 293 -8.57 -29.85 11.37
N ALA A 294 -7.41 -30.30 11.84
CA ALA A 294 -6.66 -31.40 11.22
C ALA A 294 -7.34 -32.78 11.39
N SER A 295 -8.22 -32.96 12.39
CA SER A 295 -8.91 -34.23 12.61
C SER A 295 -9.96 -34.55 11.53
N GLY A 296 -10.37 -33.56 10.75
CA GLY A 296 -11.44 -33.70 9.75
C GLY A 296 -12.85 -33.85 10.33
N SER A 297 -13.00 -33.74 11.67
CA SER A 297 -14.30 -33.91 12.37
C SER A 297 -14.91 -32.59 12.84
N ALA A 298 -14.28 -31.44 12.53
CA ALA A 298 -14.77 -30.14 12.93
C ALA A 298 -16.07 -29.77 12.22
N GLY A 299 -17.07 -29.36 12.98
CA GLY A 299 -18.21 -28.63 12.42
C GLY A 299 -17.80 -27.19 12.06
N ILE A 300 -18.27 -26.71 10.91
CA ILE A 300 -17.96 -25.37 10.42
C ILE A 300 -19.20 -24.50 10.52
N THR A 301 -19.04 -23.30 11.07
CA THR A 301 -20.00 -22.20 10.97
C THR A 301 -19.28 -20.98 10.40
N TYR A 302 -20.03 -20.11 9.71
CA TYR A 302 -19.45 -18.86 9.23
C TYR A 302 -19.92 -17.71 10.09
N LEU A 303 -18.96 -16.83 10.46
CA LEU A 303 -19.21 -15.62 11.22
C LEU A 303 -19.82 -14.53 10.34
N ASP A 304 -20.38 -13.51 10.95
CA ASP A 304 -20.81 -12.31 10.24
C ASP A 304 -19.60 -11.52 9.74
N TYR A 305 -19.75 -10.89 8.56
CA TYR A 305 -18.70 -10.05 8.00
C TYR A 305 -19.00 -8.57 8.24
N ASP A 306 -18.15 -7.89 8.99
CA ASP A 306 -18.30 -6.46 9.28
C ASP A 306 -17.76 -5.61 8.10
N TRP A 307 -18.66 -5.07 7.31
CA TRP A 307 -18.35 -4.19 6.19
C TRP A 307 -18.07 -2.74 6.59
N SER A 308 -18.19 -2.37 7.88
CA SER A 308 -17.85 -1.02 8.33
C SER A 308 -16.36 -0.73 8.08
N LEU A 309 -16.07 0.54 7.80
CA LEU A 309 -14.72 1.00 7.51
C LEU A 309 -13.77 0.65 8.68
N ASN A 310 -12.58 0.17 8.37
CA ASN A 310 -11.50 -0.08 9.34
C ASN A 310 -10.88 1.22 9.88
N LEU A 311 -11.74 2.15 10.30
CA LEU A 311 -11.35 3.45 10.84
C LEU A 311 -10.71 3.26 12.21
N ALA A 312 -9.53 3.84 12.43
CA ALA A 312 -8.87 3.88 13.72
C ALA A 312 -9.66 4.72 14.72
N PRO A 313 -9.79 4.26 15.99
CA PRO A 313 -10.33 5.11 17.04
C PRO A 313 -9.50 6.40 17.18
N ALA A 314 -10.14 7.51 17.50
CA ALA A 314 -9.45 8.78 17.69
C ALA A 314 -8.29 8.64 18.69
N GLY A 315 -7.09 9.03 18.30
CA GLY A 315 -5.88 8.97 19.12
C GLY A 315 -5.25 7.58 19.27
N SER A 316 -5.73 6.55 18.56
CA SER A 316 -5.16 5.21 18.62
C SER A 316 -3.85 5.08 17.83
N VAL A 317 -3.63 5.93 16.84
CA VAL A 317 -2.37 6.00 16.09
C VAL A 317 -1.45 6.94 16.85
N VAL A 318 -0.52 6.39 17.59
CA VAL A 318 0.54 7.15 18.25
C VAL A 318 1.45 7.64 17.13
N ALA A 319 1.54 8.96 16.95
CA ALA A 319 2.60 9.53 16.12
C ALA A 319 3.91 8.86 16.57
N VAL A 320 4.56 8.15 15.65
CA VAL A 320 5.90 7.62 15.89
C VAL A 320 6.75 8.84 16.24
N GLN A 321 7.01 9.02 17.53
CA GLN A 321 7.98 10.00 17.97
C GLN A 321 9.25 9.62 17.21
N SER A 322 9.66 10.51 16.31
CA SER A 322 10.92 10.39 15.60
C SER A 322 11.96 9.95 16.63
N PHE A 323 12.46 8.74 16.49
CA PHE A 323 13.56 8.23 17.30
C PHE A 323 14.74 9.16 17.00
N ARG A 324 14.82 10.22 17.78
CA ARG A 324 16.00 11.06 17.81
C ARG A 324 17.05 10.21 18.53
N PRO A 325 18.13 9.80 17.92
CA PRO A 325 19.18 9.12 18.66
C PRO A 325 19.67 10.09 19.74
N GLN A 326 19.24 9.85 20.97
CA GLN A 326 19.85 10.49 22.13
C GLN A 326 21.25 9.91 22.26
N GLY A 327 22.26 10.77 22.10
CA GLY A 327 23.61 10.39 22.45
C GLY A 327 24.65 10.63 21.36
N ALA A 328 24.76 11.86 20.86
CA ALA A 328 26.10 12.35 20.58
C ALA A 328 26.72 12.66 21.95
N VAL A 329 27.36 11.69 22.57
CA VAL A 329 28.27 11.92 23.67
C VAL A 329 29.42 12.73 23.06
N THR A 330 29.48 14.02 23.38
CA THR A 330 30.68 14.84 23.15
C THR A 330 31.81 14.21 23.96
N GLY A 331 32.61 13.38 23.30
CA GLY A 331 33.83 12.84 23.85
C GLY A 331 34.80 13.96 24.09
N GLN A 332 35.03 14.29 25.35
CA GLN A 332 36.20 15.03 25.75
C GLN A 332 37.44 14.19 25.41
N VAL A 333 38.26 14.72 24.56
CA VAL A 333 39.60 14.19 24.27
C VAL A 333 40.44 14.35 25.52
N LEU A 334 40.74 13.28 26.23
CA LEU A 334 41.79 13.21 27.22
C LEU A 334 43.10 12.79 26.54
N PRO A 335 44.26 13.36 26.91
CA PRO A 335 45.53 13.12 26.24
C PRO A 335 46.08 11.73 26.56
N ALA A 336 46.76 11.16 25.59
CA ALA A 336 47.40 9.86 25.62
C ALA A 336 48.41 9.75 26.77
N GLN A 337 48.28 8.75 27.61
CA GLN A 337 49.34 8.26 28.45
C GLN A 337 49.78 6.88 27.97
N ASN A 338 51.06 6.78 27.66
CA ASN A 338 51.80 5.58 27.33
C ASN A 338 51.73 4.59 28.50
N VAL A 339 51.31 3.32 28.26
CA VAL A 339 51.64 2.20 29.11
C VAL A 339 52.12 1.04 28.24
N VAL A 340 53.32 0.63 28.58
CA VAL A 340 54.13 -0.42 27.99
C VAL A 340 53.55 -1.82 28.24
N GLN A 341 53.76 -2.68 27.27
CA GLN A 341 53.44 -4.12 27.20
C GLN A 341 53.77 -4.90 28.47
N GLN A 342 52.96 -5.91 28.77
CA GLN A 342 53.44 -7.24 29.11
C GLN A 342 52.37 -8.27 28.74
N GLY A 343 52.82 -9.31 27.99
CA GLY A 343 51.99 -10.35 27.45
C GLY A 343 51.71 -11.51 28.41
N SER A 344 50.69 -12.25 28.11
CA SER A 344 50.71 -13.74 28.30
C SER A 344 49.63 -14.37 27.42
N ALA A 345 50.06 -15.32 26.64
CA ALA A 345 49.25 -16.16 25.76
C ALA A 345 48.50 -17.22 26.57
N THR A 346 47.21 -17.39 26.27
CA THR A 346 46.53 -18.65 26.53
C THR A 346 45.73 -19.06 25.30
N ARG A 347 46.12 -20.19 24.80
CA ARG A 347 45.61 -20.96 23.66
C ARG A 347 44.30 -21.63 24.07
N GLY A 348 43.18 -21.31 23.43
CA GLY A 348 41.88 -21.99 23.61
C GLY A 348 41.42 -22.63 22.30
N GLN A 349 41.12 -23.91 22.39
CA GLN A 349 40.92 -24.91 21.34
C GLN A 349 39.79 -24.59 20.37
N VAL A 350 40.06 -24.87 19.10
CA VAL A 350 39.09 -24.92 17.98
C VAL A 350 38.34 -26.27 18.08
N GLY A 351 37.05 -26.23 18.33
CA GLY A 351 36.15 -27.37 18.21
C GLY A 351 35.73 -27.61 16.77
N THR A 352 36.18 -28.73 16.22
CA THR A 352 35.78 -29.23 14.89
C THR A 352 34.42 -29.92 14.98
N TYR A 353 33.45 -29.52 14.17
CA TYR A 353 32.20 -30.25 13.92
C TYR A 353 32.41 -31.30 12.84
N PRO A 354 31.81 -32.52 12.97
CA PRO A 354 31.92 -33.57 11.97
C PRO A 354 31.01 -33.32 10.77
N PRO A 355 31.34 -33.84 9.57
CA PRO A 355 30.59 -33.64 8.35
C PRO A 355 29.32 -34.50 8.31
N ILE A 356 28.22 -33.89 7.80
CA ILE A 356 26.94 -34.55 7.54
C ILE A 356 27.08 -35.44 6.29
N GLN A 357 26.79 -36.73 6.44
CA GLN A 357 26.74 -37.67 5.33
C GLN A 357 25.39 -37.63 4.60
N PRO A 358 25.35 -37.81 3.26
CA PRO A 358 24.11 -37.83 2.49
C PRO A 358 23.38 -39.17 2.66
N GLN A 359 22.08 -39.12 3.00
CA GLN A 359 21.22 -40.30 3.03
C GLN A 359 20.90 -40.79 1.62
N ARG A 360 21.06 -42.06 1.41
CA ARG A 360 20.84 -42.82 0.17
C ARG A 360 19.34 -42.91 -0.14
N SER A 361 19.01 -42.73 -1.42
CA SER A 361 17.75 -43.08 -2.03
C SER A 361 17.41 -44.57 -1.84
N CYS A 362 16.18 -44.85 -1.42
CA CYS A 362 15.55 -46.17 -1.61
C CYS A 362 14.62 -46.08 -2.77
N THR A 363 15.03 -46.65 -3.91
CA THR A 363 14.17 -47.11 -4.98
C THR A 363 13.81 -48.58 -4.70
N GLN A 364 12.59 -48.90 -5.17
CA GLN A 364 12.06 -50.23 -5.54
C GLN A 364 11.17 -50.94 -4.53
N GLY A 365 9.97 -51.25 -5.07
CA GLY A 365 9.42 -52.57 -4.98
C GLY A 365 7.90 -52.67 -4.98
N ARG A 366 7.30 -52.84 -6.18
CA ARG A 366 6.00 -53.46 -6.49
C ARG A 366 4.71 -52.81 -6.07
#